data_e1ca378e2f9b76302e6d7682ddf02462
#
_entry.id   e1ca378e2f9b76302e6d7682ddf02462
#
_cell.length_a   1.000
_cell.length_b   1.000
_cell.length_c   1.000
_cell.angle_alpha   90.00
_cell.angle_beta   90.00
_cell.angle_gamma   90.00
#
_symmetry.space_group_name_H-M   'P 1'
#
loop_
_entity.id
_entity.type
_entity.pdbx_description
1 polymer ?
#
loop_
_entity_poly.entity_id
_entity_poly.type
_entity_poly.pdbx_seq_one_letter_code
_entity_poly.pdbx_strand_id
1 'polypeptide(L)'
;PTLTVLASSLIYKQPLRLKAYIAILLSYGGTVIVMLQEQNHAPMQSNFWLGASLVFASAVAFACYLLLTPRLIEKFGASNFTGLALSIACMGTLVHFALTIPEPVQLLQRLPLSVLGYGIALGFFVTVLPTILMMQSIVRLGAAQSAMIASIGPILTILLAVAFLDEHLNTIQWMGCLLNILGV
;
A
#
# COMPACT_ATOMS: atom_id res chain seq x y z
N PRO A 1 5.71 -2.20 -5.87
CA PRO A 1 6.27 -2.07 -7.22
C PRO A 1 6.93 -3.35 -7.70
N THR A 2 7.82 -3.97 -6.91
CA THR A 2 8.55 -5.18 -7.29
C THR A 2 7.64 -6.37 -7.61
N LEU A 3 6.59 -6.62 -6.82
CA LEU A 3 5.57 -7.64 -7.10
C LEU A 3 4.83 -7.35 -8.41
N THR A 4 4.54 -6.09 -8.71
CA THR A 4 3.89 -5.69 -9.97
C THR A 4 4.80 -5.97 -11.16
N VAL A 5 6.10 -5.68 -11.04
CA VAL A 5 7.10 -5.95 -12.08
C VAL A 5 7.27 -7.46 -12.31
N LEU A 6 7.38 -8.26 -11.23
CA LEU A 6 7.44 -9.73 -11.30
C LEU A 6 6.18 -10.32 -11.95
N ALA A 7 5.02 -9.89 -11.49
CA ALA A 7 3.75 -10.39 -12.02
C ALA A 7 3.52 -9.95 -13.47
N SER A 8 3.93 -8.74 -13.87
CA SER A 8 3.89 -8.29 -15.25
C SER A 8 4.80 -9.14 -16.15
N SER A 9 6.01 -9.47 -15.67
CA SER A 9 6.95 -10.35 -16.40
C SER A 9 6.36 -11.74 -16.63
N LEU A 10 5.70 -12.32 -15.62
CA LEU A 10 5.04 -13.63 -15.72
C LEU A 10 3.85 -13.61 -16.68
N ILE A 11 3.00 -12.58 -16.60
CA ILE A 11 1.78 -12.46 -17.42
C ILE A 11 2.10 -12.13 -18.87
N TYR A 12 3.03 -11.21 -19.09
CA TYR A 12 3.40 -10.77 -20.44
C TYR A 12 4.58 -11.54 -21.03
N LYS A 13 5.11 -12.56 -20.29
CA LYS A 13 6.26 -13.40 -20.71
C LYS A 13 7.48 -12.59 -21.17
N GLN A 14 7.68 -11.42 -20.59
CA GLN A 14 8.83 -10.57 -20.91
C GLN A 14 9.97 -10.92 -19.95
N PRO A 15 11.17 -11.25 -20.44
CA PRO A 15 12.31 -11.56 -19.59
C PRO A 15 12.71 -10.32 -18.78
N LEU A 16 12.84 -10.49 -17.48
CA LEU A 16 13.36 -9.44 -16.61
C LEU A 16 14.83 -9.19 -16.95
N ARG A 17 15.20 -7.94 -17.11
CA ARG A 17 16.61 -7.55 -17.25
C ARG A 17 17.33 -7.79 -15.92
N LEU A 18 18.63 -8.07 -15.96
CA LEU A 18 19.46 -8.27 -14.76
C LEU A 18 19.32 -7.14 -13.74
N LYS A 19 19.16 -5.91 -14.20
CA LYS A 19 18.90 -4.73 -13.36
C LYS A 19 17.65 -4.89 -12.50
N ALA A 20 16.57 -5.49 -13.03
CA ALA A 20 15.34 -5.72 -12.26
C ALA A 20 15.53 -6.75 -11.13
N TYR A 21 16.33 -7.79 -11.35
CA TYR A 21 16.67 -8.75 -10.29
C TYR A 21 17.47 -8.08 -9.16
N ILE A 22 18.46 -7.25 -9.50
CA ILE A 22 19.25 -6.50 -8.52
C ILE A 22 18.34 -5.54 -7.74
N ALA A 23 17.47 -4.83 -8.41
CA ALA A 23 16.48 -3.93 -7.81
C ALA A 23 15.57 -4.66 -6.80
N ILE A 24 15.04 -5.83 -7.17
CA ILE A 24 14.23 -6.67 -6.30
C ILE A 24 15.02 -7.11 -5.06
N LEU A 25 16.25 -7.61 -5.24
CA LEU A 25 17.10 -8.05 -4.14
C LEU A 25 17.43 -6.91 -3.17
N LEU A 26 17.73 -5.71 -3.69
CA LEU A 26 18.00 -4.53 -2.87
C LEU A 26 16.76 -4.10 -2.08
N SER A 27 15.60 -4.01 -2.74
CA SER A 27 14.35 -3.59 -2.11
C SER A 27 13.90 -4.56 -1.01
N TYR A 28 13.89 -5.87 -1.28
CA TYR A 28 13.52 -6.86 -0.26
C TYR A 28 14.58 -7.03 0.81
N GLY A 29 15.85 -6.98 0.44
CA GLY A 29 16.96 -7.00 1.40
C GLY A 29 16.89 -5.85 2.39
N GLY A 30 16.62 -4.63 1.91
CA GLY A 30 16.38 -3.47 2.75
C GLY A 30 15.19 -3.65 3.70
N THR A 31 14.07 -4.17 3.20
CA THR A 31 12.88 -4.44 4.02
C THR A 31 13.16 -5.48 5.10
N VAL A 32 13.84 -6.58 4.77
CA VAL A 32 14.21 -7.63 5.73
C VAL A 32 15.12 -7.09 6.83
N ILE A 33 16.12 -6.25 6.47
CA ILE A 33 17.01 -5.63 7.46
C ILE A 33 16.23 -4.77 8.46
N VAL A 34 15.28 -3.97 8.00
CA VAL A 34 14.42 -3.15 8.87
C VAL A 34 13.58 -4.05 9.78
N MET A 35 12.93 -5.08 9.23
CA MET A 35 12.09 -6.00 10.01
C MET A 35 12.87 -6.79 11.08
N LEU A 36 14.09 -7.23 10.78
CA LEU A 36 14.92 -7.95 11.75
C LEU A 36 15.35 -7.06 12.91
N GLN A 37 15.56 -5.77 12.65
CA GLN A 37 15.89 -4.81 13.71
C GLN A 37 14.71 -4.54 14.64
N GLU A 38 13.52 -4.46 14.11
CA GLU A 38 12.31 -4.21 14.90
C GLU A 38 12.00 -5.40 15.83
N GLN A 39 12.28 -6.62 15.41
CA GLN A 39 12.13 -7.82 16.25
C GLN A 39 13.03 -7.83 17.49
N ASN A 40 14.19 -7.18 17.43
CA ASN A 40 15.11 -7.11 18.58
C ASN A 40 14.64 -6.13 19.67
N HIS A 41 13.68 -5.26 19.37
CA HIS A 41 13.18 -4.22 20.30
C HIS A 41 11.76 -4.47 20.80
N ALA A 42 10.99 -5.35 20.16
CA ALA A 42 9.64 -5.70 20.57
C ALA A 42 9.55 -7.20 20.88
N PRO A 43 8.93 -7.61 22.02
CA PRO A 43 8.65 -9.01 22.24
C PRO A 43 7.79 -9.53 21.11
N MET A 44 8.21 -10.64 20.49
CA MET A 44 7.50 -11.28 19.38
C MET A 44 6.06 -11.60 19.82
N GLN A 45 5.11 -10.77 19.41
CA GLN A 45 3.69 -11.04 19.68
C GLN A 45 3.31 -12.34 18.96
N SER A 46 2.51 -13.19 19.62
CA SER A 46 2.09 -14.50 19.12
C SER A 46 1.49 -14.49 17.71
N ASN A 47 1.05 -13.34 17.22
CA ASN A 47 0.40 -13.14 15.93
C ASN A 47 1.27 -12.45 14.87
N PHE A 48 2.58 -12.27 15.12
CA PHE A 48 3.47 -11.59 14.16
C PHE A 48 3.43 -12.23 12.76
N TRP A 49 3.57 -13.56 12.67
CA TRP A 49 3.57 -14.26 11.39
C TRP A 49 2.22 -14.19 10.66
N LEU A 50 1.14 -14.20 11.42
CA LEU A 50 -0.21 -13.99 10.85
C LEU A 50 -0.33 -12.57 10.28
N GLY A 51 0.09 -11.54 11.01
CA GLY A 51 0.11 -10.17 10.53
C GLY A 51 0.98 -10.00 9.28
N ALA A 52 2.20 -10.54 9.29
CA ALA A 52 3.11 -10.50 8.15
C ALA A 52 2.53 -11.19 6.91
N SER A 53 1.88 -12.34 7.07
CA SER A 53 1.22 -13.06 5.97
C SER A 53 0.03 -12.29 5.38
N LEU A 54 -0.77 -11.63 6.21
CA LEU A 54 -1.88 -10.78 5.77
C LEU A 54 -1.38 -9.55 5.00
N VAL A 55 -0.32 -8.90 5.46
CA VAL A 55 0.33 -7.78 4.75
C VAL A 55 0.86 -8.25 3.39
N PHE A 56 1.52 -9.41 3.34
CA PHE A 56 2.01 -9.97 2.08
C PHE A 56 0.86 -10.30 1.12
N ALA A 57 -0.22 -10.92 1.60
CA ALA A 57 -1.41 -11.21 0.81
C ALA A 57 -2.04 -9.92 0.26
N SER A 58 -2.12 -8.85 1.06
CA SER A 58 -2.56 -7.54 0.62
C SER A 58 -1.69 -6.97 -0.49
N ALA A 59 -0.36 -7.09 -0.38
CA ALA A 59 0.57 -6.63 -1.41
C ALA A 59 0.41 -7.39 -2.74
N VAL A 60 0.15 -8.71 -2.68
CA VAL A 60 -0.15 -9.53 -3.87
C VAL A 60 -1.48 -9.10 -4.48
N ALA A 61 -2.53 -8.93 -3.67
CA ALA A 61 -3.84 -8.48 -4.15
C ALA A 61 -3.74 -7.09 -4.83
N PHE A 62 -2.97 -6.17 -4.25
CA PHE A 62 -2.73 -4.85 -4.84
C PHE A 62 -1.96 -4.92 -6.16
N ALA A 63 -0.96 -5.80 -6.27
CA ALA A 63 -0.24 -6.02 -7.52
C ALA A 63 -1.19 -6.56 -8.62
N CYS A 64 -2.05 -7.53 -8.29
CA CYS A 64 -3.07 -8.03 -9.22
C CYS A 64 -4.04 -6.93 -9.64
N TYR A 65 -4.51 -6.11 -8.69
CA TYR A 65 -5.36 -4.95 -8.97
C TYR A 65 -4.70 -4.01 -9.98
N LEU A 66 -3.44 -3.62 -9.76
CA LEU A 66 -2.71 -2.73 -10.67
C LEU A 66 -2.55 -3.31 -12.09
N LEU A 67 -2.31 -4.61 -12.20
CA LEU A 67 -2.13 -5.28 -13.50
C LEU A 67 -3.44 -5.42 -14.29
N LEU A 68 -4.56 -5.60 -13.59
CA LEU A 68 -5.88 -5.70 -14.21
C LEU A 68 -6.49 -4.33 -14.52
N THR A 69 -6.10 -3.29 -13.80
CA THR A 69 -6.64 -1.93 -13.90
C THR A 69 -6.63 -1.39 -15.34
N PRO A 70 -5.56 -1.47 -16.16
CA PRO A 70 -5.58 -0.92 -17.51
C PRO A 70 -6.69 -1.52 -18.38
N ARG A 71 -6.87 -2.85 -18.32
CA ARG A 71 -7.91 -3.56 -19.08
C ARG A 71 -9.32 -3.17 -18.63
N LEU A 72 -9.51 -2.97 -17.34
CA LEU A 72 -10.80 -2.59 -16.77
C LEU A 72 -11.13 -1.13 -17.06
N ILE A 73 -10.13 -0.25 -17.03
CA ILE A 73 -10.29 1.16 -17.42
C ILE A 73 -10.67 1.28 -18.90
N GLU A 74 -10.05 0.50 -19.76
CA GLU A 74 -10.37 0.47 -21.20
C GLU A 74 -11.83 0.06 -21.44
N LYS A 75 -12.33 -0.89 -20.65
CA LYS A 75 -13.71 -1.40 -20.77
C LYS A 75 -14.77 -0.50 -20.12
N PHE A 76 -14.50 0.04 -18.94
CA PHE A 76 -15.50 0.75 -18.11
C PHE A 76 -15.27 2.26 -18.05
N GLY A 77 -14.10 2.73 -18.48
CA GLY A 77 -13.63 4.09 -18.23
C GLY A 77 -13.05 4.27 -16.82
N ALA A 78 -12.08 5.18 -16.69
CA ALA A 78 -11.35 5.38 -15.44
C ALA A 78 -12.27 5.81 -14.28
N SER A 79 -13.20 6.74 -14.53
CA SER A 79 -14.10 7.26 -13.49
C SER A 79 -15.05 6.20 -12.96
N ASN A 80 -15.71 5.46 -13.86
CA ASN A 80 -16.67 4.41 -13.49
C ASN A 80 -15.97 3.24 -12.77
N PHE A 81 -14.80 2.83 -13.28
CA PHE A 81 -14.00 1.80 -12.64
C PHE A 81 -13.57 2.21 -11.22
N THR A 82 -13.08 3.46 -11.06
CA THR A 82 -12.68 3.98 -9.75
C THR A 82 -13.85 4.02 -8.77
N GLY A 83 -15.00 4.53 -9.21
CA GLY A 83 -16.22 4.58 -8.40
C GLY A 83 -16.66 3.19 -7.97
N LEU A 84 -16.70 2.23 -8.89
CA LEU A 84 -17.06 0.84 -8.59
C LEU A 84 -16.09 0.18 -7.62
N ALA A 85 -14.78 0.32 -7.85
CA ALA A 85 -13.75 -0.26 -7.01
C ALA A 85 -13.80 0.31 -5.57
N LEU A 86 -13.95 1.62 -5.42
CA LEU A 86 -14.11 2.25 -4.11
C LEU A 86 -15.40 1.83 -3.42
N SER A 87 -16.51 1.71 -4.15
CA SER A 87 -17.80 1.27 -3.59
C SER A 87 -17.72 -0.16 -3.06
N ILE A 88 -17.09 -1.08 -3.81
CA ILE A 88 -16.88 -2.46 -3.36
C ILE A 88 -15.97 -2.51 -2.14
N ALA A 89 -14.88 -1.73 -2.12
CA ALA A 89 -13.98 -1.65 -0.98
C ALA A 89 -14.69 -1.11 0.27
N CYS A 90 -15.48 -0.05 0.14
CA CYS A 90 -16.30 0.51 1.23
C CYS A 90 -17.30 -0.53 1.76
N MET A 91 -18.00 -1.23 0.87
CA MET A 91 -18.94 -2.29 1.27
C MET A 91 -18.24 -3.40 2.05
N GLY A 92 -17.09 -3.88 1.57
CA GLY A 92 -16.28 -4.88 2.26
C GLY A 92 -15.83 -4.41 3.66
N THR A 93 -15.39 -3.16 3.78
CA THR A 93 -15.00 -2.57 5.06
C THR A 93 -16.19 -2.44 6.02
N LEU A 94 -17.36 -2.02 5.53
CA LEU A 94 -18.58 -1.93 6.35
C LEU A 94 -19.05 -3.29 6.83
N VAL A 95 -19.02 -4.30 5.98
CA VAL A 95 -19.35 -5.68 6.34
C VAL A 95 -18.36 -6.18 7.40
N HIS A 96 -17.07 -5.99 7.19
CA HIS A 96 -16.06 -6.38 8.17
C HIS A 96 -16.28 -5.67 9.53
N PHE A 97 -16.52 -4.37 9.52
CA PHE A 97 -16.85 -3.59 10.72
C PHE A 97 -18.07 -4.15 11.45
N ALA A 98 -19.17 -4.45 10.71
CA ALA A 98 -20.39 -4.97 11.28
C ALA A 98 -20.23 -6.38 11.90
N LEU A 99 -19.30 -7.18 11.35
CA LEU A 99 -19.06 -8.55 11.84
C LEU A 99 -18.08 -8.61 13.02
N THR A 100 -17.16 -7.65 13.10
CA THR A 100 -16.07 -7.68 14.09
C THR A 100 -16.34 -6.84 15.33
N ILE A 101 -17.14 -5.78 15.21
CA ILE A 101 -17.43 -4.88 16.33
C ILE A 101 -18.74 -5.29 17.01
N PRO A 102 -18.72 -5.61 18.30
CA PRO A 102 -19.93 -5.77 19.07
C PRO A 102 -20.71 -4.44 19.10
N GLU A 103 -21.99 -4.45 18.76
CA GLU A 103 -22.85 -3.25 18.80
C GLU A 103 -22.36 -2.07 17.95
N PRO A 104 -22.13 -2.26 16.64
CA PRO A 104 -21.52 -1.23 15.78
C PRO A 104 -22.37 0.04 15.71
N VAL A 105 -23.69 -0.06 15.79
CA VAL A 105 -24.60 1.10 15.76
C VAL A 105 -24.45 1.95 17.01
N GLN A 106 -24.37 1.35 18.20
CA GLN A 106 -24.20 2.09 19.45
C GLN A 106 -22.83 2.78 19.50
N LEU A 107 -21.79 2.11 18.98
CA LEU A 107 -20.46 2.72 18.86
C LEU A 107 -20.53 3.98 17.99
N LEU A 108 -21.15 3.92 16.82
CA LEU A 108 -21.28 5.07 15.91
C LEU A 108 -22.07 6.23 16.54
N GLN A 109 -23.12 5.93 17.31
CA GLN A 109 -23.92 6.95 18.00
C GLN A 109 -23.16 7.66 19.14
N ARG A 110 -22.16 7.00 19.71
CA ARG A 110 -21.33 7.56 20.80
C ARG A 110 -20.12 8.35 20.28
N LEU A 111 -19.82 8.28 19.00
CA LEU A 111 -18.67 9.00 18.43
C LEU A 111 -18.91 10.52 18.43
N PRO A 112 -17.95 11.30 18.94
CA PRO A 112 -18.01 12.76 18.83
C PRO A 112 -18.06 13.19 17.36
N LEU A 113 -18.77 14.29 17.08
CA LEU A 113 -18.89 14.83 15.72
C LEU A 113 -17.53 15.18 15.10
N SER A 114 -16.55 15.56 15.91
CA SER A 114 -15.18 15.80 15.49
C SER A 114 -14.52 14.56 14.89
N VAL A 115 -14.73 13.37 15.49
CA VAL A 115 -14.19 12.10 14.98
C VAL A 115 -14.80 11.75 13.64
N LEU A 116 -16.10 11.95 13.46
CA LEU A 116 -16.78 11.79 12.17
C LEU A 116 -16.24 12.77 11.12
N GLY A 117 -16.02 14.03 11.50
CA GLY A 117 -15.42 15.04 10.65
C GLY A 117 -14.01 14.66 10.17
N TYR A 118 -13.14 14.21 11.09
CA TYR A 118 -11.82 13.69 10.73
C TYR A 118 -11.90 12.44 9.85
N GLY A 119 -12.84 11.53 10.12
CA GLY A 119 -13.07 10.34 9.29
C GLY A 119 -13.43 10.70 7.86
N ILE A 120 -14.35 11.66 7.65
CA ILE A 120 -14.72 12.15 6.32
C ILE A 120 -13.53 12.81 5.62
N ALA A 121 -12.80 13.68 6.33
CA ALA A 121 -11.63 14.35 5.78
C ALA A 121 -10.54 13.34 5.34
N LEU A 122 -10.22 12.36 6.19
CA LEU A 122 -9.28 11.29 5.86
C LEU A 122 -9.80 10.45 4.66
N GLY A 123 -11.08 10.09 4.66
CA GLY A 123 -11.68 9.35 3.55
C GLY A 123 -11.53 10.11 2.22
N PHE A 124 -11.77 11.40 2.22
CA PHE A 124 -11.66 12.21 1.01
C PHE A 124 -10.20 12.46 0.60
N PHE A 125 -9.38 13.02 1.51
CA PHE A 125 -8.02 13.47 1.16
C PHE A 125 -7.01 12.34 1.06
N VAL A 126 -7.18 11.24 1.83
CA VAL A 126 -6.22 10.13 1.87
C VAL A 126 -6.67 8.95 1.01
N THR A 127 -7.97 8.82 0.71
CA THR A 127 -8.46 7.69 -0.07
C THR A 127 -9.00 8.10 -1.44
N VAL A 128 -10.03 8.93 -1.49
CA VAL A 128 -10.71 9.26 -2.76
C VAL A 128 -9.81 10.04 -3.70
N LEU A 129 -9.24 11.15 -3.23
CA LEU A 129 -8.40 12.02 -4.06
C LEU A 129 -7.15 11.32 -4.59
N PRO A 130 -6.34 10.62 -3.77
CA PRO A 130 -5.18 9.89 -4.28
C PRO A 130 -5.56 8.76 -5.23
N THR A 131 -6.67 8.07 -5.00
CA THR A 131 -7.12 7.00 -5.90
C THR A 131 -7.47 7.55 -7.28
N ILE A 132 -8.18 8.69 -7.35
CA ILE A 132 -8.48 9.35 -8.63
C ILE A 132 -7.20 9.76 -9.34
N LEU A 133 -6.25 10.39 -8.62
CA LEU A 133 -4.96 10.80 -9.18
C LEU A 133 -4.15 9.59 -9.68
N MET A 134 -4.15 8.49 -8.94
CA MET A 134 -3.50 7.24 -9.33
C MET A 134 -4.12 6.65 -10.60
N MET A 135 -5.46 6.65 -10.71
CA MET A 135 -6.14 6.19 -11.93
C MET A 135 -5.79 7.05 -13.15
N GLN A 136 -5.73 8.37 -12.98
CA GLN A 136 -5.29 9.28 -14.05
C GLN A 136 -3.82 9.03 -14.44
N SER A 137 -2.96 8.75 -13.47
CA SER A 137 -1.56 8.35 -13.72
C SER A 137 -1.48 7.07 -14.56
N ILE A 138 -2.26 6.03 -14.21
CA ILE A 138 -2.30 4.77 -14.93
C ILE A 138 -2.78 4.96 -16.37
N VAL A 139 -3.78 5.82 -16.60
CA VAL A 139 -4.26 6.14 -17.95
C VAL A 139 -3.19 6.82 -18.79
N ARG A 140 -2.40 7.72 -18.21
CA ARG A 140 -1.40 8.52 -18.94
C ARG A 140 -0.06 7.82 -19.10
N LEU A 141 0.41 7.12 -18.06
CA LEU A 141 1.75 6.56 -17.96
C LEU A 141 1.78 5.02 -18.01
N GLY A 142 0.64 4.38 -17.77
CA GLY A 142 0.54 2.95 -17.58
C GLY A 142 0.80 2.50 -16.14
N ALA A 143 0.41 1.26 -15.82
CA ALA A 143 0.45 0.72 -14.47
C ALA A 143 1.86 0.60 -13.88
N ALA A 144 2.84 0.18 -14.69
CA ALA A 144 4.21 -0.03 -14.22
C ALA A 144 4.88 1.29 -13.80
N GLN A 145 4.79 2.34 -14.62
CA GLN A 145 5.38 3.64 -14.31
C GLN A 145 4.66 4.31 -13.14
N SER A 146 3.34 4.20 -13.07
CA SER A 146 2.55 4.70 -11.94
C SER A 146 2.93 4.02 -10.62
N ALA A 147 3.16 2.71 -10.63
CA ALA A 147 3.62 1.96 -9.47
C ALA A 147 5.04 2.38 -9.03
N MET A 148 5.94 2.67 -9.98
CA MET A 148 7.30 3.17 -9.68
C MET A 148 7.24 4.56 -9.02
N ILE A 149 6.41 5.47 -9.51
CA ILE A 149 6.22 6.79 -8.90
C ILE A 149 5.61 6.66 -7.50
N ALA A 150 4.62 5.78 -7.32
CA ALA A 150 3.98 5.53 -6.04
C ALA A 150 4.94 4.97 -4.97
N SER A 151 6.05 4.35 -5.36
CA SER A 151 7.06 3.83 -4.43
C SER A 151 7.84 4.91 -3.68
N ILE A 152 7.73 6.18 -4.07
CA ILE A 152 8.23 7.32 -3.31
C ILE A 152 7.42 7.51 -2.01
N GLY A 153 6.17 7.04 -1.98
CA GLY A 153 5.27 7.20 -0.83
C GLY A 153 5.85 6.73 0.51
N PRO A 154 6.36 5.50 0.64
CA PRO A 154 6.98 5.02 1.88
C PRO A 154 8.14 5.88 2.37
N ILE A 155 8.93 6.44 1.45
CA ILE A 155 10.06 7.31 1.77
C ILE A 155 9.56 8.61 2.40
N LEU A 156 8.58 9.24 1.77
CA LEU A 156 7.95 10.46 2.29
C LEU A 156 7.29 10.19 3.64
N THR A 157 6.65 9.04 3.82
CA THR A 157 6.03 8.65 5.10
C THR A 157 7.08 8.55 6.21
N ILE A 158 8.23 7.92 5.96
CA ILE A 158 9.33 7.81 6.93
C ILE A 158 9.90 9.19 7.27
N LEU A 159 10.14 10.03 6.26
CA LEU A 159 10.64 11.38 6.48
C LEU A 159 9.65 12.22 7.30
N LEU A 160 8.36 12.10 7.06
CA LEU A 160 7.32 12.78 7.82
C LEU A 160 7.22 12.23 9.25
N ALA A 161 7.36 10.91 9.46
CA ALA A 161 7.38 10.30 10.79
C ALA A 161 8.55 10.83 11.63
N VAL A 162 9.75 10.91 11.05
CA VAL A 162 10.91 11.50 11.72
C VAL A 162 10.72 13.00 12.00
N ALA A 163 10.15 13.75 11.05
CA ALA A 163 10.03 15.20 11.17
C ALA A 163 8.89 15.66 12.11
N PHE A 164 7.79 14.91 12.20
CA PHE A 164 6.57 15.32 12.91
C PHE A 164 6.23 14.47 14.13
N LEU A 165 6.70 13.22 14.19
CA LEU A 165 6.43 12.30 15.30
C LEU A 165 7.65 12.06 16.20
N ASP A 166 8.78 12.77 15.93
CA ASP A 166 10.04 12.59 16.66
C ASP A 166 10.54 11.13 16.69
N GLU A 167 10.19 10.36 15.65
CA GLU A 167 10.68 8.99 15.54
C GLU A 167 12.18 8.97 15.24
N HIS A 168 12.94 8.25 16.06
CA HIS A 168 14.38 8.08 15.88
C HIS A 168 14.68 6.76 15.18
N LEU A 169 15.08 6.85 13.91
CA LEU A 169 15.56 5.68 13.17
C LEU A 169 17.01 5.37 13.53
N ASN A 170 17.28 4.10 13.80
CA ASN A 170 18.63 3.59 13.97
C ASN A 170 19.38 3.63 12.62
N THR A 171 20.71 3.70 12.66
CA THR A 171 21.57 3.72 11.46
C THR A 171 21.29 2.55 10.52
N ILE A 172 20.99 1.36 11.07
CA ILE A 172 20.67 0.16 10.29
C ILE A 172 19.33 0.30 9.57
N GLN A 173 18.33 0.93 10.21
CA GLN A 173 17.03 1.23 9.59
C GLN A 173 17.19 2.23 8.45
N TRP A 174 18.04 3.26 8.62
CA TRP A 174 18.39 4.19 7.53
C TRP A 174 19.05 3.48 6.35
N MET A 175 19.97 2.55 6.60
CA MET A 175 20.59 1.74 5.54
C MET A 175 19.56 0.86 4.82
N GLY A 176 18.64 0.23 5.55
CA GLY A 176 17.54 -0.55 4.97
C GLY A 176 16.62 0.29 4.10
N CYS A 177 16.28 1.51 4.54
CA CYS A 177 15.50 2.46 3.75
C CYS A 177 16.23 2.88 2.47
N LEU A 178 17.52 3.20 2.55
CA LEU A 178 18.35 3.53 1.38
C LEU A 178 18.42 2.38 0.37
N LEU A 179 18.61 1.15 0.84
CA LEU A 179 18.63 -0.04 -0.01
C LEU A 179 17.26 -0.24 -0.71
N ASN A 180 16.16 -0.01 0.01
CA ASN A 180 14.83 -0.08 -0.57
C ASN A 180 14.63 0.97 -1.67
N ILE A 181 15.09 2.21 -1.45
CA ILE A 181 15.06 3.30 -2.42
C ILE A 181 15.86 2.95 -3.69
N LEU A 182 17.07 2.43 -3.51
CA LEU A 182 17.94 2.05 -4.63
C LEU A 182 17.41 0.84 -5.41
N GLY A 183 16.53 0.05 -4.78
CA GLY A 183 15.88 -1.11 -5.36
C GLY A 183 14.58 -0.81 -6.11
N VAL A 184 14.15 0.42 -6.21
CA VAL A 184 12.94 0.87 -6.91
C VAL A 184 13.28 1.73 -8.09
#